data_4b80fc66b0d8a633c8c39e8a1ba26dcc
#
_entry.id   4b80fc66b0d8a633c8c39e8a1ba26dcc
#
_cell.length_a   1.000
_cell.length_b   1.000
_cell.length_c   1.000
_cell.angle_alpha   90.00
_cell.angle_beta   90.00
_cell.angle_gamma   90.00
#
_symmetry.space_group_name_H-M   'P 1'
#
loop_
_entity.id
_entity.type
_entity.pdbx_description
1 polymer ?
#
loop_
_entity_poly.entity_id
_entity_poly.type
_entity_poly.pdbx_seq_one_letter_code
_entity_poly.pdbx_strand_id
1 'polypeptide(L)'
;GVEIETISPGDGRTFPKKGQTCVVHYTGMLQNGKKFDSSRDRNKPFKFRIGKQEVIKGFEEGAAQMSLGQRAKLTCTPDVAYGATGHPGVIPPNATLIFDVEL
;
A
#
# COMPACT_ATOMS: atom_id res chain seq x y z
N GLY A 1 -8.41 -9.35 -4.01
CA GLY A 1 -8.73 -8.40 -2.96
C GLY A 1 -7.53 -8.00 -2.11
N VAL A 2 -7.77 -7.25 -1.09
CA VAL A 2 -6.74 -6.82 -0.15
C VAL A 2 -7.01 -7.39 1.24
N GLU A 3 -5.96 -7.93 1.88
CA GLU A 3 -5.99 -8.35 3.27
C GLU A 3 -5.13 -7.39 4.09
N ILE A 4 -5.60 -7.06 5.29
CA ILE A 4 -4.93 -6.12 6.18
C ILE A 4 -4.58 -6.82 7.49
N GLU A 5 -3.29 -6.80 7.86
CA GLU A 5 -2.82 -7.32 9.13
C GLU A 5 -2.14 -6.20 9.90
N THR A 6 -2.72 -5.80 11.03
CA THR A 6 -2.17 -4.71 11.83
C THR A 6 -0.87 -5.13 12.51
N ILE A 7 0.18 -4.34 12.33
CA ILE A 7 1.47 -4.51 13.02
C ILE A 7 1.46 -3.68 14.30
N SER A 8 1.04 -2.41 14.21
CA SER A 8 0.89 -1.53 15.35
C SER A 8 -0.39 -0.73 15.19
N PRO A 9 -1.22 -0.58 16.24
CA PRO A 9 -2.48 0.14 16.10
C PRO A 9 -2.27 1.63 15.92
N GLY A 10 -3.24 2.27 15.22
CA GLY A 10 -3.33 3.71 15.12
C GLY A 10 -4.23 4.28 16.22
N ASP A 11 -4.75 5.49 15.99
CA ASP A 11 -5.65 6.12 16.94
C ASP A 11 -7.07 5.54 16.91
N GLY A 12 -7.41 4.72 15.92
CA GLY A 12 -8.72 4.09 15.79
C GLY A 12 -9.86 5.06 15.47
N ARG A 13 -9.55 6.30 15.14
CA ARG A 13 -10.54 7.36 14.93
C ARG A 13 -10.35 8.16 13.67
N THR A 14 -9.10 8.43 13.29
CA THR A 14 -8.78 9.31 12.17
C THR A 14 -8.46 8.44 10.96
N PHE A 15 -9.42 8.33 10.06
CA PHE A 15 -9.30 7.56 8.82
C PHE A 15 -9.26 8.53 7.64
N PRO A 16 -8.52 8.18 6.56
CA PRO A 16 -8.48 9.04 5.37
C PRO A 16 -9.85 9.15 4.73
N LYS A 17 -10.20 10.37 4.32
CA LYS A 17 -11.43 10.65 3.58
C LYS A 17 -11.08 10.97 2.14
N LYS A 18 -11.99 10.59 1.22
CA LYS A 18 -11.82 10.83 -0.22
C LYS A 18 -11.37 12.27 -0.49
N GLY A 19 -10.32 12.39 -1.28
CA GLY A 19 -9.75 13.69 -1.66
C GLY A 19 -8.67 14.20 -0.72
N GLN A 20 -8.53 13.61 0.47
CA GLN A 20 -7.46 14.01 1.40
C GLN A 20 -6.11 13.47 0.93
N THR A 21 -5.05 14.19 1.30
CA THR A 21 -3.68 13.73 1.07
C THR A 21 -3.26 12.81 2.20
N CYS A 22 -2.87 11.58 1.84
CA CYS A 22 -2.29 10.64 2.78
C CYS A 22 -0.77 10.75 2.71
N VAL A 23 -0.13 10.78 3.86
CA VAL A 23 1.33 10.81 3.99
C VAL A 23 1.73 9.50 4.64
N VAL A 24 2.46 8.65 3.90
CA VAL A 24 2.78 7.31 4.36
C VAL A 24 4.25 6.98 4.13
N HIS A 25 4.75 6.05 4.95
CA HIS A 25 5.92 5.28 4.58
C HIS A 25 5.49 3.89 4.19
N TYR A 26 6.13 3.32 3.18
CA TYR A 26 5.84 1.96 2.76
C TYR A 26 7.07 1.25 2.23
N THR A 27 7.03 -0.07 2.30
CA THR A 27 7.95 -0.96 1.62
C THR A 27 7.11 -1.97 0.85
N GLY A 28 7.32 -2.07 -0.45
CA GLY A 28 6.63 -3.02 -1.31
C GLY A 28 7.50 -4.21 -1.65
N MET A 29 6.93 -5.40 -1.56
CA MET A 29 7.63 -6.67 -1.80
C MET A 29 6.78 -7.61 -2.65
N LEU A 30 7.46 -8.45 -3.42
CA LEU A 30 6.85 -9.63 -4.04
C LEU A 30 6.65 -10.71 -2.97
N GLN A 31 5.86 -11.73 -3.28
CA GLN A 31 5.62 -12.83 -2.33
C GLN A 31 6.90 -13.56 -1.93
N ASN A 32 7.90 -13.60 -2.81
CA ASN A 32 9.19 -14.22 -2.51
C ASN A 32 10.08 -13.37 -1.58
N GLY A 33 9.58 -12.20 -1.14
CA GLY A 33 10.32 -11.32 -0.26
C GLY A 33 11.19 -10.28 -0.97
N LYS A 34 11.25 -10.31 -2.30
CA LYS A 34 12.04 -9.34 -3.06
C LYS A 34 11.38 -7.96 -2.98
N LYS A 35 12.10 -7.01 -2.40
CA LYS A 35 11.66 -5.62 -2.31
C LYS A 35 11.75 -4.96 -3.71
N PHE A 36 10.67 -4.30 -4.13
CA PHE A 36 10.65 -3.61 -5.41
C PHE A 36 10.58 -2.09 -5.24
N ASP A 37 10.18 -1.60 -4.09
CA ASP A 37 10.09 -0.16 -3.82
C ASP A 37 10.04 0.10 -2.33
N SER A 38 10.55 1.27 -1.88
CA SER A 38 10.48 1.68 -0.49
C SER A 38 10.68 3.18 -0.35
N SER A 39 9.69 3.85 0.24
CA SER A 39 9.82 5.25 0.62
C SER A 39 10.84 5.42 1.74
N ARG A 40 10.99 4.40 2.60
CA ARG A 40 11.94 4.44 3.71
C ARG A 40 13.39 4.48 3.21
N ASP A 41 13.68 3.73 2.14
CA ASP A 41 15.00 3.73 1.52
C ASP A 41 15.35 5.10 0.92
N ARG A 42 14.33 5.85 0.49
CA ARG A 42 14.50 7.21 -0.05
C ARG A 42 14.53 8.28 1.05
N ASN A 43 14.27 7.90 2.30
CA ASN A 43 14.12 8.83 3.43
C ASN A 43 13.13 9.96 3.14
N LYS A 44 12.06 9.64 2.42
CA LYS A 44 11.05 10.61 2.03
C LYS A 44 9.68 9.98 2.07
N PRO A 45 8.74 10.49 2.89
CA PRO A 45 7.38 9.99 2.90
C PRO A 45 6.74 10.11 1.52
N PHE A 46 5.90 9.14 1.21
CA PHE A 46 5.13 9.14 -0.02
C PHE A 46 3.77 9.78 0.25
N LYS A 47 3.36 10.68 -0.64
CA LYS A 47 2.09 11.40 -0.54
C LYS A 47 1.20 11.04 -1.71
N PHE A 48 -0.06 10.76 -1.45
CA PHE A 48 -1.05 10.54 -2.49
C PHE A 48 -2.43 10.98 -2.01
N ARG A 49 -3.29 11.37 -2.94
CA ARG A 49 -4.68 11.72 -2.62
C ARG A 49 -5.55 10.50 -2.77
N ILE A 50 -6.26 10.14 -1.70
CA ILE A 50 -7.13 8.98 -1.69
C ILE A 50 -8.39 9.23 -2.53
N GLY A 51 -8.84 8.21 -3.25
CA GLY A 51 -10.00 8.32 -4.11
C GLY A 51 -9.72 8.93 -5.48
N LYS A 52 -8.45 9.17 -5.82
CA LYS A 52 -8.05 9.79 -7.09
C LYS A 52 -7.31 8.83 -8.02
N GLN A 53 -7.25 7.55 -7.69
CA GLN A 53 -6.60 6.52 -8.51
C GLN A 53 -5.12 6.82 -8.79
N GLU A 54 -4.43 7.38 -7.81
CA GLU A 54 -3.00 7.70 -7.92
C GLU A 54 -2.10 6.51 -7.58
N VAL A 55 -2.66 5.50 -6.92
CA VAL A 55 -1.96 4.26 -6.52
C VAL A 55 -2.81 3.06 -6.92
N ILE A 56 -2.24 1.86 -6.85
CA ILE A 56 -3.01 0.65 -7.15
C ILE A 56 -4.20 0.53 -6.20
N LYS A 57 -5.26 -0.10 -6.70
CA LYS A 57 -6.53 -0.19 -5.98
C LYS A 57 -6.39 -0.82 -4.60
N GLY A 58 -5.59 -1.89 -4.48
CA GLY A 58 -5.40 -2.57 -3.20
C GLY A 58 -4.70 -1.70 -2.16
N PHE A 59 -3.73 -0.91 -2.59
CA PHE A 59 -3.06 0.03 -1.68
C PHE A 59 -4.03 1.10 -1.18
N GLU A 60 -4.83 1.64 -2.08
CA GLU A 60 -5.83 2.65 -1.73
C GLU A 60 -6.90 2.10 -0.80
N GLU A 61 -7.46 0.93 -1.12
CA GLU A 61 -8.46 0.28 -0.26
C GLU A 61 -7.91 -0.06 1.12
N GLY A 62 -6.66 -0.51 1.16
CA GLY A 62 -6.01 -0.82 2.44
C GLY A 62 -5.76 0.41 3.28
N ALA A 63 -5.20 1.46 2.68
CA ALA A 63 -4.92 2.71 3.39
C ALA A 63 -6.20 3.36 3.92
N ALA A 64 -7.31 3.24 3.18
CA ALA A 64 -8.60 3.80 3.60
C ALA A 64 -9.14 3.17 4.88
N GLN A 65 -8.70 1.96 5.21
CA GLN A 65 -9.12 1.23 6.41
C GLN A 65 -8.15 1.40 7.57
N MET A 66 -7.08 2.16 7.37
CA MET A 66 -6.08 2.41 8.42
C MET A 66 -6.37 3.73 9.11
N SER A 67 -6.14 3.76 10.43
CA SER A 67 -6.22 5.00 11.18
C SER A 67 -4.84 5.64 11.35
N LEU A 68 -4.82 6.92 11.70
CA LEU A 68 -3.59 7.69 11.83
C LEU A 68 -2.64 7.06 12.85
N GLY A 69 -1.41 6.86 12.44
CA GLY A 69 -0.37 6.22 13.25
C GLY A 69 -0.31 4.71 13.12
N GLN A 70 -1.26 4.09 12.41
CA GLN A 70 -1.28 2.64 12.24
C GLN A 70 -0.19 2.17 11.29
N ARG A 71 0.40 1.03 11.61
CA ARG A 71 1.28 0.28 10.71
C ARG A 71 0.63 -1.07 10.42
N ALA A 72 0.55 -1.44 9.17
CA ALA A 72 -0.11 -2.66 8.75
C ALA A 72 0.59 -3.27 7.54
N LYS A 73 0.40 -4.58 7.39
CA LYS A 73 0.80 -5.33 6.22
C LYS A 73 -0.43 -5.48 5.32
N LEU A 74 -0.33 -5.00 4.09
CA LEU A 74 -1.37 -5.14 3.08
C LEU A 74 -0.94 -6.20 2.08
N THR A 75 -1.77 -7.23 1.89
CA THR A 75 -1.56 -8.23 0.86
C THR A 75 -2.56 -7.99 -0.25
N CYS A 76 -2.06 -7.65 -1.44
CA CYS A 76 -2.87 -7.27 -2.60
C CYS A 76 -2.75 -8.35 -3.68
N THR A 77 -3.87 -9.01 -3.98
CA THR A 77 -3.89 -9.97 -5.10
C THR A 77 -3.82 -9.22 -6.43
N PRO A 78 -3.47 -9.91 -7.55
CA PRO A 78 -3.27 -9.22 -8.84
C PRO A 78 -4.44 -8.38 -9.30
N ASP A 79 -5.68 -8.77 -9.00
CA ASP A 79 -6.88 -8.05 -9.42
C ASP A 79 -6.98 -6.63 -8.87
N VAL A 80 -6.28 -6.34 -7.77
CA VAL A 80 -6.21 -5.01 -7.16
C VAL A 80 -4.79 -4.45 -7.20
N ALA A 81 -3.91 -5.06 -7.98
CA ALA A 81 -2.52 -4.64 -8.18
C ALA A 81 -2.28 -4.41 -9.69
N TYR A 82 -1.32 -5.10 -10.28
CA TYR A 82 -0.96 -4.89 -11.69
C TYR A 82 -1.49 -5.97 -12.62
N GLY A 83 -2.28 -6.91 -12.12
CA GLY A 83 -3.00 -7.89 -12.93
C GLY A 83 -2.11 -8.79 -13.78
N ALA A 84 -2.69 -9.20 -14.92
CA ALA A 84 -2.03 -10.11 -15.84
C ALA A 84 -0.86 -9.46 -16.60
N THR A 85 -0.82 -8.15 -16.70
CA THR A 85 0.25 -7.43 -17.39
C THR A 85 1.49 -7.28 -16.52
N GLY A 86 1.30 -7.07 -15.22
CA GLY A 86 2.39 -6.70 -14.32
C GLY A 86 2.89 -5.30 -14.61
N HIS A 87 4.09 -5.01 -14.15
CA HIS A 87 4.79 -3.76 -14.44
C HIS A 87 6.17 -4.14 -14.99
N PRO A 88 6.38 -4.04 -16.31
CA PRO A 88 7.58 -4.60 -16.95
C PRO A 88 8.88 -4.19 -16.27
N GLY A 89 9.75 -5.17 -16.02
CA GLY A 89 11.04 -4.95 -15.38
C GLY A 89 10.99 -4.83 -13.85
N VAL A 90 9.81 -4.74 -13.26
CA VAL A 90 9.64 -4.54 -11.81
C VAL A 90 8.70 -5.59 -11.21
N ILE A 91 7.49 -5.69 -11.73
CA ILE A 91 6.45 -6.59 -11.21
C ILE A 91 6.10 -7.61 -12.29
N PRO A 92 6.23 -8.91 -12.02
CA PRO A 92 5.84 -9.94 -13.00
C PRO A 92 4.32 -10.02 -13.16
N PRO A 93 3.84 -10.64 -14.25
CA PRO A 93 2.42 -10.90 -14.43
C PRO A 93 1.83 -11.71 -13.29
N ASN A 94 0.59 -11.42 -12.93
CA ASN A 94 -0.18 -12.16 -11.92
C ASN A 94 0.49 -12.20 -10.55
N ALA A 95 1.20 -11.13 -10.17
CA ALA A 95 1.89 -11.07 -8.90
C ALA A 95 0.99 -10.58 -7.76
N THR A 96 1.03 -11.28 -6.64
CA THR A 96 0.50 -10.80 -5.37
C THR A 96 1.57 -9.93 -4.73
N LEU A 97 1.19 -8.74 -4.28
CA LEU A 97 2.12 -7.77 -3.68
C LEU A 97 1.87 -7.65 -2.19
N ILE A 98 2.94 -7.41 -1.46
CA ILE A 98 2.88 -7.21 -0.01
C ILE A 98 3.47 -5.84 0.29
N PHE A 99 2.69 -5.00 0.98
CA PHE A 99 3.13 -3.68 1.41
C PHE A 99 3.12 -3.58 2.93
N ASP A 100 4.23 -3.13 3.48
CA ASP A 100 4.31 -2.71 4.88
C ASP A 100 4.09 -1.20 4.87
N VAL A 101 2.96 -0.73 5.42
CA VAL A 101 2.53 0.66 5.32
C VAL A 101 2.36 1.26 6.70
N GLU A 102 2.85 2.47 6.89
CA GLU A 102 2.64 3.25 8.11
C GLU A 102 2.00 4.60 7.72
N LEU A 103 0.84 4.84 8.29
CA LEU A 103 0.06 6.05 7.99
C LEU A 103 0.41 7.22 8.92
#